data_9b1da748106da6007843529248d24873
#
_entry.id   9b1da748106da6007843529248d24873
#
_cell.length_a   1.000
_cell.length_b   1.000
_cell.length_c   1.000
_cell.angle_alpha   90.00
_cell.angle_beta   90.00
_cell.angle_gamma   90.00
#
_symmetry.space_group_name_H-M   'P 1'
#
loop_
_entity.id
_entity.type
_entity.pdbx_description
1 polymer ?
#
loop_
_entity_poly.entity_id
_entity_poly.type
_entity_poly.pdbx_seq_one_letter_code
_entity_poly.pdbx_strand_id
1 'polypeptide(L)'
;PLNLLNAVRIAADPKAAGRGVLVALNDVILSARDAMKISPTNAAAFGPNVQGPLGLIAGAEILWLGRPERAFGSETPFSIPKLAALEIPRVDIVYSHADDDGVMVRAACDAGARAIVHAGTGNGSIHCCTDEALADAADAGVLIIRASRVTTGAVTTGLAEWQERGYVPAGTLTPQKARVLAQLVVAEYGQVQSALAEAFSKY
;
A
#
# COMPACT_ATOMS: atom_id res chain seq x y z
N PRO A 1 -23.93 -2.50 -15.42
CA PRO A 1 -24.03 -3.84 -16.04
C PRO A 1 -22.77 -4.26 -16.80
N LEU A 2 -22.19 -3.37 -17.66
CA LEU A 2 -21.06 -3.75 -18.52
C LEU A 2 -19.81 -4.16 -17.72
N ASN A 3 -19.43 -3.40 -16.69
CA ASN A 3 -18.29 -3.74 -15.84
C ASN A 3 -18.44 -5.12 -15.19
N LEU A 4 -19.65 -5.50 -14.76
CA LEU A 4 -19.93 -6.82 -14.18
C LEU A 4 -19.79 -7.92 -15.25
N LEU A 5 -20.35 -7.72 -16.45
CA LEU A 5 -20.18 -8.64 -17.56
C LEU A 5 -18.71 -8.84 -17.92
N ASN A 6 -17.96 -7.75 -17.99
CA ASN A 6 -16.53 -7.76 -18.28
C ASN A 6 -15.74 -8.49 -17.18
N ALA A 7 -16.09 -8.28 -15.90
CA ALA A 7 -15.46 -9.02 -14.81
C ALA A 7 -15.69 -10.54 -14.90
N VAL A 8 -16.90 -10.97 -15.28
CA VAL A 8 -17.21 -12.39 -15.51
C VAL A 8 -16.43 -12.95 -16.71
N ARG A 9 -16.33 -12.20 -17.81
CA ARG A 9 -15.53 -12.60 -18.99
C ARG A 9 -14.06 -12.78 -18.63
N ILE A 10 -13.50 -11.83 -17.85
CA ILE A 10 -12.10 -11.92 -17.37
C ILE A 10 -11.91 -13.14 -16.48
N ALA A 11 -12.84 -13.38 -15.54
CA ALA A 11 -12.76 -14.52 -14.62
C ALA A 11 -12.86 -15.87 -15.35
N ALA A 12 -13.55 -15.91 -16.49
CA ALA A 12 -13.69 -17.08 -17.36
C ALA A 12 -12.51 -17.28 -18.32
N ASP A 13 -11.65 -16.26 -18.52
CA ASP A 13 -10.49 -16.36 -19.42
C ASP A 13 -9.36 -17.14 -18.73
N PRO A 14 -8.92 -18.29 -19.29
CA PRO A 14 -7.77 -19.04 -18.74
C PRO A 14 -6.50 -18.20 -18.58
N LYS A 15 -6.32 -17.16 -19.41
CA LYS A 15 -5.18 -16.25 -19.34
C LYS A 15 -5.21 -15.32 -18.11
N ALA A 16 -6.35 -15.19 -17.42
CA ALA A 16 -6.45 -14.45 -16.18
C ALA A 16 -5.79 -15.16 -15.00
N ALA A 17 -5.67 -16.49 -15.09
CA ALA A 17 -5.00 -17.29 -14.07
C ALA A 17 -3.54 -16.84 -13.87
N GLY A 18 -3.10 -16.78 -12.60
CA GLY A 18 -1.75 -16.34 -12.27
C GLY A 18 -1.50 -14.84 -12.50
N ARG A 19 -2.54 -13.99 -12.31
CA ARG A 19 -2.43 -12.52 -12.36
C ARG A 19 -2.86 -11.83 -11.06
N GLY A 20 -3.15 -12.61 -10.01
CA GLY A 20 -3.61 -12.07 -8.73
C GLY A 20 -5.04 -11.54 -8.80
N VAL A 21 -5.37 -10.63 -7.90
CA VAL A 21 -6.68 -9.97 -7.88
C VAL A 21 -6.71 -8.85 -8.92
N LEU A 22 -7.72 -8.90 -9.78
CA LEU A 22 -7.91 -7.95 -10.88
C LEU A 22 -9.11 -7.03 -10.62
N VAL A 23 -8.98 -5.79 -11.02
CA VAL A 23 -10.04 -4.78 -11.00
C VAL A 23 -10.41 -4.45 -12.43
N ALA A 24 -11.67 -4.71 -12.80
CA ALA A 24 -12.21 -4.42 -14.13
C ALA A 24 -13.18 -3.23 -14.05
N LEU A 25 -12.83 -2.13 -14.66
CA LEU A 25 -13.67 -0.94 -14.73
C LEU A 25 -13.40 -0.15 -16.01
N ASN A 26 -14.47 0.29 -16.67
CA ASN A 26 -14.37 1.16 -17.85
C ASN A 26 -13.42 0.60 -18.91
N ASP A 27 -13.61 -0.69 -19.24
CA ASP A 27 -12.85 -1.46 -20.23
C ASP A 27 -11.33 -1.59 -19.95
N VAL A 28 -10.90 -1.29 -18.74
CA VAL A 28 -9.52 -1.43 -18.29
C VAL A 28 -9.41 -2.52 -17.22
N ILE A 29 -8.35 -3.33 -17.31
CA ILE A 29 -8.01 -4.36 -16.33
C ILE A 29 -6.77 -3.92 -15.57
N LEU A 30 -6.91 -3.71 -14.26
CA LEU A 30 -5.84 -3.28 -13.37
C LEU A 30 -5.49 -4.37 -12.36
N SER A 31 -4.23 -4.42 -11.93
CA SER A 31 -3.87 -5.13 -10.71
C SER A 31 -4.51 -4.43 -9.51
N ALA A 32 -5.08 -5.19 -8.56
CA ALA A 32 -5.62 -4.62 -7.32
C ALA A 32 -4.54 -3.88 -6.50
N ARG A 33 -3.27 -4.34 -6.58
CA ARG A 33 -2.14 -3.66 -5.96
C ARG A 33 -1.95 -2.24 -6.50
N ASP A 34 -2.18 -2.06 -7.81
CA ASP A 34 -1.88 -0.79 -8.48
C ASP A 34 -3.13 0.07 -8.78
N ALA A 35 -4.31 -0.54 -8.77
CA ALA A 35 -5.57 0.17 -8.97
C ALA A 35 -5.79 1.23 -7.87
N MET A 36 -6.10 2.45 -8.27
CA MET A 36 -6.45 3.52 -7.33
C MET A 36 -7.61 4.37 -7.86
N LYS A 37 -8.36 4.97 -6.95
CA LYS A 37 -9.41 5.91 -7.31
C LYS A 37 -8.77 7.27 -7.63
N ILE A 38 -8.86 7.66 -8.90
CA ILE A 38 -8.25 8.88 -9.43
C ILE A 38 -9.25 10.04 -9.58
N SER A 39 -10.54 9.76 -9.43
CA SER A 39 -11.59 10.78 -9.46
C SER A 39 -12.71 10.42 -8.49
N PRO A 40 -13.25 11.38 -7.72
CA PRO A 40 -14.39 11.14 -6.83
C PRO A 40 -15.70 10.91 -7.57
N THR A 41 -15.90 11.49 -8.76
CA THR A 41 -17.20 11.60 -9.44
C THR A 41 -17.21 11.04 -10.87
N ASN A 42 -16.06 10.93 -11.54
CA ASN A 42 -16.00 10.44 -12.92
C ASN A 42 -16.40 8.95 -12.98
N ALA A 43 -17.10 8.54 -14.05
CA ALA A 43 -17.41 7.13 -14.30
C ALA A 43 -16.13 6.29 -14.49
N ALA A 44 -15.09 6.83 -15.15
CA ALA A 44 -13.76 6.27 -15.22
C ALA A 44 -12.96 6.63 -13.97
N ALA A 45 -13.46 6.24 -12.81
CA ALA A 45 -12.95 6.68 -11.51
C ALA A 45 -11.68 5.97 -11.05
N PHE A 46 -11.32 4.84 -11.65
CA PHE A 46 -10.13 4.08 -11.30
C PHE A 46 -9.10 4.11 -12.41
N GLY A 47 -7.85 4.21 -12.02
CA GLY A 47 -6.70 4.13 -12.91
C GLY A 47 -5.53 3.41 -12.24
N PRO A 48 -4.47 3.13 -13.00
CA PRO A 48 -3.25 2.58 -12.44
C PRO A 48 -2.47 3.65 -11.67
N ASN A 49 -1.71 3.21 -10.66
CA ASN A 49 -0.77 4.08 -9.98
C ASN A 49 0.54 4.21 -10.80
N VAL A 50 1.32 3.15 -10.88
CA VAL A 50 2.66 3.16 -11.51
C VAL A 50 2.78 2.14 -12.64
N GLN A 51 2.23 0.95 -12.47
CA GLN A 51 2.46 -0.18 -13.37
C GLN A 51 1.70 -0.11 -14.70
N GLY A 52 0.67 0.70 -14.80
CA GLY A 52 -0.22 0.71 -15.97
C GLY A 52 -1.23 -0.44 -15.97
N PRO A 53 -2.10 -0.53 -16.98
CA PRO A 53 -3.10 -1.58 -17.09
C PRO A 53 -2.48 -2.93 -17.48
N LEU A 54 -3.02 -4.00 -16.91
CA LEU A 54 -2.67 -5.38 -17.24
C LEU A 54 -3.38 -5.87 -18.50
N GLY A 55 -4.44 -5.21 -18.90
CA GLY A 55 -5.20 -5.53 -20.09
C GLY A 55 -6.29 -4.51 -20.40
N LEU A 56 -6.85 -4.65 -21.59
CA LEU A 56 -7.97 -3.86 -22.08
C LEU A 56 -9.07 -4.79 -22.58
N ILE A 57 -10.30 -4.29 -22.58
CA ILE A 57 -11.46 -4.97 -23.14
C ILE A 57 -11.91 -4.19 -24.36
N ALA A 58 -11.88 -4.83 -25.53
CA ALA A 58 -12.30 -4.26 -26.80
C ALA A 58 -13.50 -5.05 -27.32
N GLY A 59 -14.71 -4.53 -27.05
CA GLY A 59 -15.95 -5.25 -27.37
C GLY A 59 -16.09 -6.54 -26.54
N ALA A 60 -15.92 -7.70 -27.18
CA ALA A 60 -15.95 -9.00 -26.51
C ALA A 60 -14.56 -9.58 -26.24
N GLU A 61 -13.51 -8.96 -26.77
CA GLU A 61 -12.14 -9.47 -26.68
C GLU A 61 -11.38 -8.89 -25.50
N ILE A 62 -10.52 -9.72 -24.91
CA ILE A 62 -9.60 -9.33 -23.83
C ILE A 62 -8.19 -9.25 -24.42
N LEU A 63 -7.62 -8.06 -24.39
CA LEU A 63 -6.25 -7.79 -24.83
C LEU A 63 -5.35 -7.71 -23.62
N TRP A 64 -4.58 -8.76 -23.34
CA TRP A 64 -3.62 -8.78 -22.24
C TRP A 64 -2.34 -8.04 -22.63
N LEU A 65 -1.92 -7.08 -21.79
CA LEU A 65 -0.75 -6.22 -22.01
C LEU A 65 0.45 -6.61 -21.11
N GLY A 66 0.19 -7.19 -19.95
CA GLY A 66 1.26 -7.51 -19.01
C GLY A 66 0.84 -8.46 -17.90
N ARG A 67 1.77 -8.72 -16.99
CA ARG A 67 1.56 -9.49 -15.76
C ARG A 67 2.11 -8.70 -14.58
N PRO A 68 1.57 -8.90 -13.35
CA PRO A 68 2.23 -8.41 -12.15
C PRO A 68 3.58 -9.11 -11.97
N GLU A 69 4.61 -8.36 -11.59
CA GLU A 69 5.93 -8.94 -11.24
C GLU A 69 6.08 -9.19 -9.74
N ARG A 70 5.25 -8.53 -8.93
CA ARG A 70 5.26 -8.70 -7.48
C ARG A 70 4.55 -9.98 -7.09
N ALA A 71 5.04 -10.64 -6.02
CA ALA A 71 4.45 -11.84 -5.49
C ALA A 71 2.98 -11.63 -5.04
N PHE A 72 2.12 -12.58 -5.30
CA PHE A 72 0.69 -12.55 -4.95
C PHE A 72 0.14 -13.97 -4.71
N GLY A 73 -1.07 -14.04 -4.17
CA GLY A 73 -1.76 -15.32 -3.95
C GLY A 73 -0.97 -16.26 -3.03
N SER A 74 -0.74 -17.49 -3.48
CA SER A 74 -0.02 -18.52 -2.71
C SER A 74 1.49 -18.25 -2.54
N GLU A 75 2.03 -17.29 -3.25
CA GLU A 75 3.42 -16.87 -3.10
C GLU A 75 3.63 -15.92 -1.92
N THR A 76 2.54 -15.53 -1.24
CA THR A 76 2.58 -14.70 -0.05
C THR A 76 2.32 -15.53 1.21
N PRO A 77 2.88 -15.15 2.38
CA PRO A 77 2.59 -15.83 3.64
C PRO A 77 1.19 -15.52 4.18
N PHE A 78 0.52 -14.53 3.61
CA PHE A 78 -0.76 -14.03 4.08
C PHE A 78 -1.91 -14.88 3.52
N SER A 79 -2.66 -15.54 4.39
CA SER A 79 -3.84 -16.30 3.99
C SER A 79 -5.06 -15.88 4.82
N ILE A 80 -6.24 -15.81 4.19
CA ILE A 80 -7.47 -15.40 4.87
C ILE A 80 -7.80 -16.29 6.08
N PRO A 81 -7.74 -17.63 6.00
CA PRO A 81 -8.01 -18.48 7.15
C PRO A 81 -7.08 -18.21 8.33
N LYS A 82 -5.80 -17.95 8.08
CA LYS A 82 -4.82 -17.64 9.12
C LYS A 82 -5.08 -16.26 9.72
N LEU A 83 -5.26 -15.25 8.88
CA LEU A 83 -5.52 -13.87 9.30
C LEU A 83 -6.84 -13.73 10.07
N ALA A 84 -7.86 -14.52 9.74
CA ALA A 84 -9.16 -14.51 10.43
C ALA A 84 -9.05 -14.96 11.91
N ALA A 85 -7.99 -15.68 12.27
CA ALA A 85 -7.71 -16.11 13.64
C ALA A 85 -6.84 -15.10 14.42
N LEU A 86 -6.35 -14.06 13.77
CA LEU A 86 -5.47 -13.05 14.36
C LEU A 86 -6.23 -11.75 14.62
N GLU A 87 -5.82 -11.05 15.65
CA GLU A 87 -6.25 -9.67 15.85
C GLU A 87 -5.51 -8.75 14.86
N ILE A 88 -6.27 -7.99 14.10
CA ILE A 88 -5.69 -7.01 13.16
C ILE A 88 -5.17 -5.80 13.94
N PRO A 89 -3.87 -5.53 13.92
CA PRO A 89 -3.27 -4.48 14.72
C PRO A 89 -3.72 -3.09 14.26
N ARG A 90 -3.68 -2.13 15.20
CA ARG A 90 -3.86 -0.73 14.89
C ARG A 90 -2.65 -0.23 14.10
N VAL A 91 -2.90 0.31 12.92
CA VAL A 91 -1.93 1.03 12.08
C VAL A 91 -2.59 2.31 11.62
N ASP A 92 -2.01 3.45 11.94
CA ASP A 92 -2.56 4.76 11.58
C ASP A 92 -1.80 5.38 10.40
N ILE A 93 -2.50 6.22 9.62
CA ILE A 93 -1.89 7.05 8.59
C ILE A 93 -1.86 8.49 9.11
N VAL A 94 -0.68 9.08 9.19
CA VAL A 94 -0.50 10.48 9.54
C VAL A 94 -0.11 11.26 8.28
N TYR A 95 -0.97 12.18 7.87
CA TYR A 95 -0.73 13.04 6.71
C TYR A 95 0.01 14.31 7.14
N SER A 96 1.21 14.50 6.61
CA SER A 96 2.02 15.71 6.84
C SER A 96 1.40 16.93 6.16
N HIS A 97 1.58 18.07 6.76
CA HIS A 97 1.20 19.39 6.25
C HIS A 97 2.26 20.44 6.62
N ALA A 98 2.08 21.67 6.14
CA ALA A 98 2.92 22.76 6.61
C ALA A 98 2.68 22.98 8.11
N ASP A 99 3.74 23.28 8.86
CA ASP A 99 3.69 23.52 10.30
C ASP A 99 3.17 22.30 11.11
N ASP A 100 3.52 21.08 10.65
CA ASP A 100 3.20 19.82 11.34
C ASP A 100 4.01 19.72 12.65
N ASP A 101 3.35 19.54 13.77
CA ASP A 101 3.93 19.57 15.12
C ASP A 101 4.11 18.17 15.76
N GLY A 102 3.80 17.12 15.01
CA GLY A 102 3.88 15.74 15.47
C GLY A 102 2.78 15.30 16.45
N VAL A 103 1.80 16.16 16.76
CA VAL A 103 0.73 15.81 17.72
C VAL A 103 -0.07 14.59 17.27
N MET A 104 -0.27 14.42 15.95
CA MET A 104 -0.99 13.28 15.40
C MET A 104 -0.22 11.96 15.55
N VAL A 105 1.11 12.02 15.49
CA VAL A 105 1.98 10.85 15.77
C VAL A 105 1.82 10.43 17.22
N ARG A 106 1.96 11.37 18.16
CA ARG A 106 1.78 11.09 19.59
C ARG A 106 0.41 10.54 19.90
N ALA A 107 -0.65 11.13 19.35
CA ALA A 107 -2.02 10.65 19.52
C ALA A 107 -2.23 9.22 18.97
N ALA A 108 -1.59 8.86 17.85
CA ALA A 108 -1.62 7.50 17.33
C ALA A 108 -0.94 6.50 18.28
N CYS A 109 0.21 6.88 18.85
CA CYS A 109 0.91 6.08 19.87
C CYS A 109 0.06 5.89 21.11
N ASP A 110 -0.53 6.96 21.66
CA ASP A 110 -1.41 6.92 22.83
C ASP A 110 -2.64 6.02 22.61
N ALA A 111 -3.11 5.95 21.35
CA ALA A 111 -4.20 5.08 20.93
C ALA A 111 -3.76 3.63 20.67
N GLY A 112 -2.48 3.28 20.88
CA GLY A 112 -1.95 1.93 20.76
C GLY A 112 -1.58 1.52 19.34
N ALA A 113 -1.17 2.47 18.49
CA ALA A 113 -0.66 2.14 17.16
C ALA A 113 0.58 1.23 17.24
N ARG A 114 0.58 0.16 16.46
CA ARG A 114 1.71 -0.77 16.34
C ARG A 114 2.64 -0.39 15.17
N ALA A 115 2.09 0.35 14.22
CA ALA A 115 2.85 0.96 13.15
C ALA A 115 2.19 2.29 12.73
N ILE A 116 2.98 3.18 12.17
CA ILE A 116 2.54 4.47 11.62
C ILE A 116 3.03 4.57 10.17
N VAL A 117 2.10 4.87 9.27
CA VAL A 117 2.40 5.27 7.89
C VAL A 117 2.39 6.78 7.84
N HIS A 118 3.57 7.38 7.78
CA HIS A 118 3.70 8.83 7.62
C HIS A 118 3.64 9.20 6.14
N ALA A 119 2.56 9.84 5.73
CA ALA A 119 2.34 10.33 4.37
C ALA A 119 2.95 11.73 4.20
N GLY A 120 4.25 11.77 3.93
CA GLY A 120 5.04 12.98 3.81
C GLY A 120 4.87 13.72 2.48
N THR A 121 5.61 14.79 2.29
CA THR A 121 5.69 15.52 1.02
C THR A 121 6.74 14.88 0.09
N GLY A 122 6.60 15.05 -1.22
CA GLY A 122 7.59 14.57 -2.21
C GLY A 122 8.01 13.12 -1.97
N ASN A 123 9.29 12.86 -1.75
CA ASN A 123 9.85 11.53 -1.45
C ASN A 123 9.61 11.09 0.01
N GLY A 124 8.45 11.38 0.57
CA GLY A 124 8.13 11.03 1.95
C GLY A 124 8.91 11.86 2.98
N SER A 125 9.18 13.14 2.67
CA SER A 125 9.87 14.05 3.59
C SER A 125 9.04 14.29 4.85
N ILE A 126 9.75 14.41 5.97
CA ILE A 126 9.19 14.58 7.31
C ILE A 126 9.54 15.98 7.82
N HIS A 127 8.60 16.66 8.43
CA HIS A 127 8.85 17.94 9.13
C HIS A 127 9.64 17.66 10.42
N CYS A 128 10.55 18.55 10.82
CA CYS A 128 11.45 18.33 11.95
C CYS A 128 10.72 17.95 13.25
N CYS A 129 9.66 18.69 13.63
CA CYS A 129 8.90 18.39 14.84
C CYS A 129 8.15 17.05 14.78
N THR A 130 7.74 16.63 13.57
CA THR A 130 7.12 15.32 13.34
C THR A 130 8.16 14.21 13.36
N ASP A 131 9.39 14.47 12.87
CA ASP A 131 10.49 13.49 12.91
C ASP A 131 10.92 13.17 14.34
N GLU A 132 10.95 14.16 15.23
CA GLU A 132 11.16 13.95 16.66
C GLU A 132 10.10 13.00 17.25
N ALA A 133 8.81 13.26 16.97
CA ALA A 133 7.73 12.42 17.45
C ALA A 133 7.75 10.99 16.86
N LEU A 134 8.18 10.84 15.61
CA LEU A 134 8.36 9.54 14.96
C LEU A 134 9.57 8.79 15.53
N ALA A 135 10.64 9.51 15.90
CA ALA A 135 11.79 8.92 16.58
C ALA A 135 11.41 8.35 17.95
N ASP A 136 10.70 9.14 18.77
CA ASP A 136 10.17 8.69 20.06
C ASP A 136 9.27 7.46 19.91
N ALA A 137 8.42 7.45 18.88
CA ALA A 137 7.56 6.31 18.56
C ALA A 137 8.36 5.07 18.17
N ALA A 138 9.40 5.22 17.35
CA ALA A 138 10.28 4.12 16.93
C ALA A 138 11.04 3.54 18.14
N ASP A 139 11.56 4.39 19.02
CA ASP A 139 12.25 3.99 20.25
C ASP A 139 11.31 3.24 21.22
N ALA A 140 10.00 3.57 21.17
CA ALA A 140 8.96 2.82 21.88
C ALA A 140 8.51 1.53 21.15
N GLY A 141 9.13 1.18 20.02
CA GLY A 141 8.86 -0.04 19.26
C GLY A 141 7.75 0.05 18.23
N VAL A 142 7.23 1.26 17.94
CA VAL A 142 6.27 1.46 16.86
C VAL A 142 6.99 1.45 15.52
N LEU A 143 6.52 0.65 14.57
CA LEU A 143 7.14 0.57 13.24
C LEU A 143 6.78 1.79 12.38
N ILE A 144 7.75 2.38 11.72
CA ILE A 144 7.56 3.59 10.91
C ILE A 144 7.70 3.29 9.44
N ILE A 145 6.67 3.62 8.66
CA ILE A 145 6.65 3.51 7.21
C ILE A 145 6.57 4.93 6.61
N ARG A 146 7.55 5.26 5.79
CA ARG A 146 7.57 6.52 5.04
C ARG A 146 6.84 6.34 3.72
N ALA A 147 5.73 7.03 3.56
CA ALA A 147 4.92 7.10 2.35
C ALA A 147 4.85 8.54 1.83
N SER A 148 4.16 8.76 0.74
CA SER A 148 3.98 10.10 0.16
C SER A 148 2.52 10.45 0.00
N ARG A 149 2.20 11.75 0.14
CA ARG A 149 0.92 12.34 -0.28
C ARG A 149 0.79 12.40 -1.80
N VAL A 150 1.92 12.34 -2.51
CA VAL A 150 1.93 12.27 -3.98
C VAL A 150 1.47 10.88 -4.38
N THR A 151 0.48 10.83 -5.25
CA THR A 151 -0.23 9.59 -5.58
C THR A 151 0.52 8.69 -6.56
N THR A 152 1.52 9.21 -7.25
CA THR A 152 2.32 8.48 -8.25
C THR A 152 3.82 8.55 -7.92
N GLY A 153 4.59 7.61 -8.46
CA GLY A 153 6.02 7.50 -8.21
C GLY A 153 6.35 6.53 -7.08
N ALA A 154 7.56 6.63 -6.56
CA ALA A 154 8.05 5.75 -5.50
C ALA A 154 8.74 6.56 -4.40
N VAL A 155 8.49 6.17 -3.15
CA VAL A 155 9.27 6.63 -2.00
C VAL A 155 10.50 5.75 -1.86
N THR A 156 11.68 6.36 -1.88
CA THR A 156 12.95 5.67 -1.76
C THR A 156 13.50 5.76 -0.32
N THR A 157 14.66 5.17 -0.08
CA THR A 157 15.25 5.04 1.26
C THR A 157 15.42 6.37 2.00
N GLY A 158 15.73 7.46 1.30
CA GLY A 158 15.84 8.79 1.91
C GLY A 158 17.12 9.03 2.70
N LEU A 159 17.06 9.79 3.80
CA LEU A 159 18.20 10.16 4.60
C LEU A 159 18.79 8.96 5.36
N ALA A 160 20.11 8.99 5.59
CA ALA A 160 20.79 7.93 6.33
C ALA A 160 20.24 7.75 7.75
N GLU A 161 19.94 8.85 8.44
CA GLU A 161 19.36 8.84 9.79
C GLU A 161 18.01 8.11 9.88
N TRP A 162 17.17 8.20 8.82
CA TRP A 162 15.91 7.44 8.78
C TRP A 162 16.13 5.95 8.57
N GLN A 163 17.19 5.58 7.84
CA GLN A 163 17.58 4.18 7.69
C GLN A 163 18.11 3.60 9.01
N GLU A 164 18.95 4.35 9.70
CA GLU A 164 19.52 3.97 11.01
C GLU A 164 18.42 3.78 12.07
N ARG A 165 17.35 4.59 12.02
CA ARG A 165 16.15 4.44 12.85
C ARG A 165 15.20 3.34 12.37
N GLY A 166 15.51 2.65 11.27
CA GLY A 166 14.70 1.58 10.73
C GLY A 166 13.42 2.02 10.00
N TYR A 167 13.31 3.27 9.55
CA TYR A 167 12.13 3.70 8.79
C TYR A 167 12.08 3.02 7.42
N VAL A 168 10.95 2.40 7.10
CA VAL A 168 10.77 1.64 5.86
C VAL A 168 10.12 2.51 4.79
N PRO A 169 10.70 2.64 3.59
CA PRO A 169 10.05 3.32 2.49
C PRO A 169 8.89 2.49 1.93
N ALA A 170 7.75 3.14 1.68
CA ALA A 170 6.58 2.47 1.11
C ALA A 170 6.74 2.06 -0.36
N GLY A 171 7.83 2.46 -1.02
CA GLY A 171 8.04 2.19 -2.43
C GLY A 171 6.92 2.82 -3.27
N THR A 172 6.29 2.03 -4.10
CA THR A 172 5.17 2.46 -4.96
C THR A 172 3.79 2.33 -4.31
N LEU A 173 3.72 1.90 -3.03
CA LEU A 173 2.44 1.79 -2.33
C LEU A 173 1.94 3.16 -1.89
N THR A 174 0.66 3.43 -2.13
CA THR A 174 -0.01 4.59 -1.52
C THR A 174 -0.10 4.40 0.00
N PRO A 175 -0.25 5.47 0.80
CA PRO A 175 -0.36 5.35 2.26
C PRO A 175 -1.43 4.34 2.70
N GLN A 176 -2.57 4.28 2.00
CA GLN A 176 -3.67 3.37 2.30
C GLN A 176 -3.26 1.90 2.10
N LYS A 177 -2.54 1.60 1.01
CA LYS A 177 -2.07 0.24 0.71
C LYS A 177 -0.89 -0.15 1.58
N ALA A 178 0.02 0.78 1.86
CA ALA A 178 1.10 0.60 2.82
C ALA A 178 0.57 0.25 4.22
N ARG A 179 -0.53 0.92 4.64
CA ARG A 179 -1.22 0.59 5.89
C ARG A 179 -1.72 -0.85 5.92
N VAL A 180 -2.37 -1.31 4.86
CA VAL A 180 -2.88 -2.68 4.79
C VAL A 180 -1.72 -3.69 4.85
N LEU A 181 -0.64 -3.47 4.09
CA LEU A 181 0.53 -4.34 4.14
C LEU A 181 1.14 -4.37 5.56
N ALA A 182 1.29 -3.22 6.20
CA ALA A 182 1.80 -3.14 7.57
C ALA A 182 0.90 -3.90 8.56
N GLN A 183 -0.43 -3.80 8.44
CA GLN A 183 -1.37 -4.57 9.26
C GLN A 183 -1.17 -6.08 9.10
N LEU A 184 -1.01 -6.55 7.86
CA LEU A 184 -0.77 -7.96 7.57
C LEU A 184 0.55 -8.45 8.15
N VAL A 185 1.62 -7.66 8.00
CA VAL A 185 2.95 -8.00 8.53
C VAL A 185 2.93 -8.03 10.04
N VAL A 186 2.37 -7.02 10.69
CA VAL A 186 2.33 -6.96 12.17
C VAL A 186 1.41 -8.05 12.74
N ALA A 187 0.31 -8.37 12.09
CA ALA A 187 -0.55 -9.48 12.52
C ALA A 187 0.17 -10.83 12.43
N GLU A 188 0.97 -11.04 11.40
CA GLU A 188 1.67 -12.30 11.14
C GLU A 188 2.95 -12.46 11.97
N TYR A 189 3.74 -11.40 12.09
CA TYR A 189 5.11 -11.45 12.62
C TYR A 189 5.32 -10.60 13.87
N GLY A 190 4.31 -9.84 14.30
CA GLY A 190 4.49 -8.82 15.35
C GLY A 190 5.25 -7.58 14.84
N GLN A 191 5.72 -6.77 15.78
CA GLN A 191 6.49 -5.55 15.49
C GLN A 191 7.97 -5.88 15.17
N VAL A 192 8.20 -6.66 14.13
CA VAL A 192 9.54 -7.09 13.70
C VAL A 192 9.98 -6.24 12.50
N GLN A 193 10.95 -5.36 12.73
CA GLN A 193 11.46 -4.40 11.74
C GLN A 193 11.96 -5.08 10.46
N SER A 194 12.70 -6.17 10.57
CA SER A 194 13.23 -6.89 9.40
C SER A 194 12.12 -7.52 8.55
N ALA A 195 11.06 -8.04 9.18
CA ALA A 195 9.91 -8.58 8.46
C ALA A 195 9.14 -7.50 7.70
N LEU A 196 9.01 -6.29 8.31
CA LEU A 196 8.41 -5.14 7.65
C LEU A 196 9.24 -4.71 6.43
N ALA A 197 10.56 -4.54 6.59
CA ALA A 197 11.44 -4.13 5.50
C ALA A 197 11.43 -5.14 4.35
N GLU A 198 11.48 -6.44 4.64
CA GLU A 198 11.37 -7.50 3.64
C GLU A 198 10.04 -7.44 2.89
N ALA A 199 8.92 -7.34 3.60
CA ALA A 199 7.59 -7.27 2.98
C ALA A 199 7.47 -6.07 2.03
N PHE A 200 7.92 -4.88 2.43
CA PHE A 200 7.87 -3.68 1.59
C PHE A 200 8.83 -3.71 0.40
N SER A 201 9.88 -4.51 0.45
CA SER A 201 10.75 -4.75 -0.71
C SER A 201 10.15 -5.73 -1.70
N LYS A 202 9.33 -6.69 -1.22
CA LYS A 202 8.83 -7.82 -1.98
C LYS A 202 7.44 -7.57 -2.58
N TYR A 203 6.55 -6.91 -1.85
CA TYR A 203 5.17 -6.66 -2.22
C TYR A 203 4.93 -5.19 -2.52
#